data_c753610a3b237a9cbdd593699b0c25ec
#
_entry.id   c753610a3b237a9cbdd593699b0c25ec
#
_cell.length_a   1.000
_cell.length_b   1.000
_cell.length_c   1.000
_cell.angle_alpha   90.00
_cell.angle_beta   90.00
_cell.angle_gamma   90.00
#
_symmetry.space_group_name_H-M   'P 1'
#
loop_
_entity.id
_entity.type
_entity.pdbx_description
1 polymer ?
#
loop_
_entity_poly.entity_id
_entity_poly.type
_entity_poly.pdbx_seq_one_letter_code
_entity_poly.pdbx_strand_id
1 'polypeptide(L)'
;CLRAGIPEDALLKAYGEQTLEAAYPDRDMSISGMMRECMRIDGMDVPRRFDNETIKAAFSTVSLPGILSNVANKKLLQSYEAQPVIATKLCATGDLNDFKETDRFRLTDVGDLQPVAPDGEIKDGAIVEEAAKNQIDTFAKKFCLTRKMIINDDLGAFLKVPVAMGNRAARLIDQLFFSRLLKNPTQLDGNALFHAKHKNILTGANSALSADSLKKAVQLYLDQVDADNQPISVEPRYLLVPTALKHLAIELT
;
A
#
# COMPACT_ATOMS: atom_id res chain seq x y z
N CYS A 1 -6.71 -17.96 17.07
CA CYS A 1 -6.28 -16.54 17.18
C CYS A 1 -5.30 -16.36 18.35
N LEU A 2 -5.61 -16.78 19.59
CA LEU A 2 -4.73 -16.64 20.76
C LEU A 2 -3.37 -17.32 20.53
N ARG A 3 -3.35 -18.60 20.15
CA ARG A 3 -2.11 -19.33 19.81
C ARG A 3 -1.31 -18.68 18.68
N ALA A 4 -1.97 -17.97 17.80
CA ALA A 4 -1.31 -17.24 16.70
C ALA A 4 -0.67 -15.91 17.15
N GLY A 5 -0.83 -15.51 18.41
CA GLY A 5 -0.30 -14.26 18.95
C GLY A 5 -0.92 -13.02 18.28
N ILE A 6 -2.22 -13.05 18.04
CA ILE A 6 -2.98 -11.86 17.65
C ILE A 6 -3.23 -11.03 18.91
N PRO A 7 -3.03 -9.70 18.89
CA PRO A 7 -3.23 -8.84 20.06
C PRO A 7 -4.63 -8.98 20.66
N GLU A 8 -4.70 -9.03 22.01
CA GLU A 8 -5.96 -9.19 22.72
C GLU A 8 -6.96 -8.09 22.42
N ASP A 9 -6.52 -6.84 22.30
CA ASP A 9 -7.37 -5.70 21.95
C ASP A 9 -8.10 -5.93 20.61
N ALA A 10 -7.41 -6.49 19.63
CA ALA A 10 -8.00 -6.82 18.34
C ALA A 10 -8.98 -8.00 18.44
N LEU A 11 -8.74 -8.94 19.37
CA LEU A 11 -9.64 -10.06 19.63
C LEU A 11 -10.87 -9.63 20.42
N LEU A 12 -10.71 -8.80 21.44
CA LEU A 12 -11.81 -8.20 22.21
C LEU A 12 -12.76 -7.43 21.29
N LYS A 13 -12.21 -6.60 20.42
CA LYS A 13 -13.02 -5.83 19.44
C LYS A 13 -13.77 -6.73 18.46
N ALA A 14 -13.18 -7.84 18.06
CA ALA A 14 -13.75 -8.73 17.04
C ALA A 14 -14.75 -9.75 17.60
N TYR A 15 -14.58 -10.21 18.83
CA TYR A 15 -15.32 -11.35 19.38
C TYR A 15 -16.01 -11.08 20.73
N GLY A 16 -15.66 -9.99 21.41
CA GLY A 16 -16.14 -9.67 22.75
C GLY A 16 -15.41 -10.42 23.87
N GLU A 17 -15.56 -9.91 25.10
CA GLU A 17 -14.85 -10.39 26.29
C GLU A 17 -15.25 -11.82 26.67
N GLN A 18 -16.54 -12.12 26.71
CA GLN A 18 -17.04 -13.45 27.07
C GLN A 18 -16.49 -14.56 26.17
N THR A 19 -16.44 -14.30 24.84
CA THR A 19 -15.92 -15.27 23.87
C THR A 19 -14.42 -15.46 24.03
N LEU A 20 -13.72 -14.40 24.35
CA LEU A 20 -12.27 -14.45 24.57
C LEU A 20 -11.95 -15.23 25.86
N GLU A 21 -12.64 -14.98 26.96
CA GLU A 21 -12.48 -15.74 28.22
C GLU A 21 -12.79 -17.22 28.03
N ALA A 22 -13.88 -17.56 27.33
CA ALA A 22 -14.21 -18.94 27.02
C ALA A 22 -13.16 -19.65 26.16
N ALA A 23 -12.39 -18.93 25.37
CA ALA A 23 -11.33 -19.48 24.50
C ALA A 23 -9.98 -19.67 25.21
N TYR A 24 -9.77 -19.10 26.40
CA TYR A 24 -8.47 -19.19 27.11
C TYR A 24 -8.03 -20.61 27.47
N PRO A 25 -8.91 -21.55 27.92
CA PRO A 25 -8.53 -22.93 28.20
C PRO A 25 -7.96 -23.64 26.97
N ASP A 26 -8.45 -23.29 25.78
CA ASP A 26 -8.05 -23.91 24.50
C ASP A 26 -6.98 -23.10 23.73
N ARG A 27 -6.35 -22.13 24.38
CA ARG A 27 -5.37 -21.24 23.73
C ARG A 27 -4.20 -21.97 23.07
N ASP A 28 -3.79 -23.12 23.62
CA ASP A 28 -2.66 -23.92 23.15
C ASP A 28 -3.09 -25.14 22.31
N MET A 29 -4.38 -25.20 21.91
CA MET A 29 -4.91 -26.30 21.10
C MET A 29 -4.07 -26.52 19.83
N SER A 30 -3.63 -27.77 19.60
CA SER A 30 -2.87 -28.14 18.41
C SER A 30 -3.71 -28.06 17.12
N ILE A 31 -3.07 -28.00 15.95
CA ILE A 31 -3.78 -28.05 14.67
C ILE A 31 -4.58 -29.35 14.59
N SER A 32 -4.02 -30.47 15.01
CA SER A 32 -4.73 -31.75 15.05
C SER A 32 -5.89 -31.76 16.05
N GLY A 33 -5.78 -31.09 17.18
CA GLY A 33 -6.87 -30.86 18.14
C GLY A 33 -8.01 -30.05 17.50
N MET A 34 -7.65 -28.96 16.82
CA MET A 34 -8.60 -28.11 16.10
C MET A 34 -9.32 -28.88 14.99
N MET A 35 -8.61 -29.73 14.24
CA MET A 35 -9.21 -30.59 13.21
C MET A 35 -10.23 -31.55 13.79
N ARG A 36 -9.90 -32.21 14.94
CA ARG A 36 -10.85 -33.10 15.64
C ARG A 36 -12.11 -32.38 16.09
N GLU A 37 -11.94 -31.20 16.65
CA GLU A 37 -13.07 -30.42 17.12
C GLU A 37 -13.98 -29.95 15.97
N CYS A 38 -13.39 -29.50 14.86
CA CYS A 38 -14.16 -29.16 13.67
C CYS A 38 -14.92 -30.37 13.09
N MET A 39 -14.27 -31.55 13.02
CA MET A 39 -14.93 -32.78 12.58
C MET A 39 -16.08 -33.18 13.52
N ARG A 40 -15.86 -33.05 14.84
CA ARG A 40 -16.89 -33.34 15.85
C ARG A 40 -18.11 -32.41 15.72
N ILE A 41 -17.87 -31.11 15.52
CA ILE A 41 -18.95 -30.11 15.33
C ILE A 41 -19.74 -30.40 14.05
N ASP A 42 -19.04 -30.81 12.98
CA ASP A 42 -19.69 -31.12 11.70
C ASP A 42 -20.30 -32.57 11.66
N GLY A 43 -20.33 -33.26 12.81
CA GLY A 43 -20.95 -34.60 12.97
C GLY A 43 -20.18 -35.74 12.27
N MET A 44 -18.90 -35.53 11.96
CA MET A 44 -18.05 -36.54 11.35
C MET A 44 -17.43 -37.45 12.41
N ASP A 45 -17.17 -38.71 12.03
CA ASP A 45 -16.40 -39.65 12.88
C ASP A 45 -14.95 -39.17 13.04
N VAL A 46 -14.47 -39.15 14.28
CA VAL A 46 -13.14 -38.63 14.62
C VAL A 46 -12.17 -39.79 14.83
N PRO A 47 -11.31 -40.14 13.86
CA PRO A 47 -10.38 -41.25 14.00
C PRO A 47 -9.26 -40.94 14.98
N ARG A 48 -8.73 -42.00 15.61
CA ARG A 48 -7.63 -41.91 16.58
C ARG A 48 -6.30 -41.47 15.90
N ARG A 49 -6.10 -41.81 14.63
CA ARG A 49 -4.88 -41.49 13.85
C ARG A 49 -5.24 -40.57 12.68
N PHE A 50 -4.41 -39.59 12.43
CA PHE A 50 -4.55 -38.71 11.27
C PHE A 50 -3.78 -39.31 10.08
N ASP A 51 -4.50 -39.91 9.16
CA ASP A 51 -4.03 -40.30 7.84
C ASP A 51 -4.37 -39.23 6.77
N ASN A 52 -4.04 -39.54 5.52
CA ASN A 52 -4.33 -38.62 4.42
C ASN A 52 -5.82 -38.37 4.18
N GLU A 53 -6.65 -39.38 4.41
CA GLU A 53 -8.10 -39.32 4.22
C GLU A 53 -8.73 -38.48 5.31
N THR A 54 -8.32 -38.69 6.55
CA THR A 54 -8.75 -37.88 7.69
C THR A 54 -8.40 -36.41 7.52
N ILE A 55 -7.19 -36.10 7.06
CA ILE A 55 -6.79 -34.72 6.78
C ILE A 55 -7.65 -34.12 5.69
N LYS A 56 -7.90 -34.86 4.59
CA LYS A 56 -8.81 -34.40 3.52
C LYS A 56 -10.24 -34.19 4.06
N ALA A 57 -10.74 -35.11 4.87
CA ALA A 57 -12.07 -35.00 5.48
C ALA A 57 -12.16 -33.76 6.37
N ALA A 58 -11.16 -33.52 7.24
CA ALA A 58 -11.13 -32.32 8.08
C ALA A 58 -11.09 -31.01 7.28
N PHE A 59 -10.41 -30.99 6.13
CA PHE A 59 -10.41 -29.84 5.22
C PHE A 59 -11.67 -29.72 4.35
N SER A 60 -12.48 -30.77 4.27
CA SER A 60 -13.82 -30.69 3.66
C SER A 60 -14.87 -30.12 4.61
N THR A 61 -14.58 -29.98 5.91
CA THR A 61 -15.44 -29.27 6.85
C THR A 61 -15.54 -27.79 6.47
N VAL A 62 -16.67 -27.16 6.76
CA VAL A 62 -16.85 -25.74 6.49
C VAL A 62 -16.06 -24.87 7.46
N SER A 63 -15.91 -25.33 8.70
CA SER A 63 -15.34 -24.56 9.80
C SER A 63 -13.81 -24.45 9.76
N LEU A 64 -13.07 -25.51 9.51
CA LEU A 64 -11.60 -25.51 9.60
C LEU A 64 -10.92 -24.58 8.58
N PRO A 65 -11.23 -24.64 7.27
CA PRO A 65 -10.65 -23.71 6.30
C PRO A 65 -11.00 -22.25 6.62
N GLY A 66 -12.21 -21.99 7.10
CA GLY A 66 -12.67 -20.67 7.52
C GLY A 66 -11.86 -20.10 8.68
N ILE A 67 -11.62 -20.91 9.72
CA ILE A 67 -10.81 -20.54 10.89
C ILE A 67 -9.37 -20.23 10.48
N LEU A 68 -8.72 -21.11 9.70
CA LEU A 68 -7.34 -20.93 9.27
C LEU A 68 -7.20 -19.71 8.36
N SER A 69 -8.14 -19.50 7.44
CA SER A 69 -8.18 -18.32 6.57
C SER A 69 -8.32 -17.04 7.36
N ASN A 70 -9.21 -17.01 8.35
CA ASN A 70 -9.42 -15.84 9.20
C ASN A 70 -8.16 -15.47 10.01
N VAL A 71 -7.50 -16.47 10.60
CA VAL A 71 -6.23 -16.25 11.33
C VAL A 71 -5.14 -15.76 10.38
N ALA A 72 -5.01 -16.36 9.20
CA ALA A 72 -4.04 -15.96 8.19
C ALA A 72 -4.27 -14.51 7.74
N ASN A 73 -5.51 -14.13 7.46
CA ASN A 73 -5.88 -12.79 7.04
C ASN A 73 -5.60 -11.74 8.12
N LYS A 74 -5.90 -12.03 9.39
CA LYS A 74 -5.58 -11.12 10.51
C LYS A 74 -4.08 -10.92 10.66
N LYS A 75 -3.27 -11.99 10.53
CA LYS A 75 -1.81 -11.88 10.58
C LYS A 75 -1.24 -11.14 9.38
N LEU A 76 -1.79 -11.34 8.20
CA LEU A 76 -1.43 -10.61 7.00
C LEU A 76 -1.70 -9.11 7.17
N LEU A 77 -2.91 -8.74 7.63
CA LEU A 77 -3.29 -7.36 7.85
C LEU A 77 -2.39 -6.68 8.89
N GLN A 78 -2.18 -7.32 10.04
CA GLN A 78 -1.27 -6.82 11.07
C GLN A 78 0.13 -6.53 10.52
N SER A 79 0.65 -7.42 9.68
CA SER A 79 1.99 -7.25 9.10
C SER A 79 2.02 -6.19 8.00
N TYR A 80 0.93 -6.04 7.25
CA TYR A 80 0.77 -4.99 6.26
C TYR A 80 0.76 -3.60 6.92
N GLU A 81 -0.04 -3.42 7.96
CA GLU A 81 -0.17 -2.15 8.70
C GLU A 81 1.10 -1.76 9.46
N ALA A 82 1.88 -2.75 9.93
CA ALA A 82 3.14 -2.50 10.62
C ALA A 82 4.27 -1.98 9.71
N GLN A 83 4.14 -2.12 8.38
CA GLN A 83 5.16 -1.64 7.44
C GLN A 83 4.93 -0.17 7.08
N PRO A 84 5.94 0.70 7.25
CA PRO A 84 5.84 2.07 6.78
C PRO A 84 5.85 2.08 5.24
N VAL A 85 4.86 2.74 4.64
CA VAL A 85 4.78 2.99 3.20
C VAL A 85 5.12 4.45 2.94
N ILE A 86 6.14 4.70 2.12
CA ILE A 86 6.61 6.05 1.80
C ILE A 86 5.73 6.68 0.72
N ALA A 87 5.31 5.91 -0.25
CA ALA A 87 4.50 6.38 -1.38
C ALA A 87 3.21 7.09 -0.95
N THR A 88 2.55 6.62 0.12
CA THR A 88 1.33 7.23 0.65
C THR A 88 1.52 8.64 1.21
N LYS A 89 2.77 9.02 1.55
CA LYS A 89 3.11 10.38 2.00
C LYS A 89 3.39 11.32 0.83
N LEU A 90 3.69 10.76 -0.34
CA LEU A 90 4.13 11.51 -1.53
C LEU A 90 3.03 11.63 -2.58
N CYS A 91 2.05 10.72 -2.55
CA CYS A 91 0.96 10.65 -3.51
C CYS A 91 -0.37 10.91 -2.83
N ALA A 92 -1.28 11.57 -3.55
CA ALA A 92 -2.68 11.60 -3.17
C ALA A 92 -3.30 10.19 -3.35
N THR A 93 -4.17 9.82 -2.45
CA THR A 93 -4.97 8.59 -2.54
C THR A 93 -6.33 8.90 -3.16
N GLY A 94 -6.91 7.94 -3.85
CA GLY A 94 -8.25 8.06 -4.42
C GLY A 94 -8.83 6.68 -4.69
N ASP A 95 -10.15 6.59 -4.73
CA ASP A 95 -10.87 5.37 -4.94
C ASP A 95 -11.30 5.25 -6.40
N LEU A 96 -11.26 4.04 -6.93
CA LEU A 96 -11.77 3.66 -8.24
C LEU A 96 -12.71 2.46 -8.04
N ASN A 97 -13.88 2.50 -8.66
CA ASN A 97 -14.93 1.50 -8.45
C ASN A 97 -14.85 0.31 -9.41
N ASP A 98 -14.10 0.43 -10.49
CA ASP A 98 -13.96 -0.61 -11.51
C ASP A 98 -12.52 -0.68 -12.07
N PHE A 99 -12.27 -1.68 -12.91
CA PHE A 99 -10.98 -1.91 -13.55
C PHE A 99 -10.83 -1.22 -14.91
N LYS A 100 -11.78 -0.37 -15.30
CA LYS A 100 -11.70 0.39 -16.54
C LYS A 100 -10.73 1.56 -16.39
N GLU A 101 -10.18 1.99 -17.51
CA GLU A 101 -9.46 3.25 -17.53
C GLU A 101 -10.40 4.39 -17.19
N THR A 102 -10.03 5.19 -16.21
CA THR A 102 -10.78 6.35 -15.76
C THR A 102 -9.93 7.60 -16.00
N ASP A 103 -10.49 8.59 -16.64
CA ASP A 103 -9.83 9.86 -16.85
C ASP A 103 -9.92 10.72 -15.59
N ARG A 104 -8.78 11.24 -15.14
CA ARG A 104 -8.70 12.27 -14.10
C ARG A 104 -8.37 13.58 -14.77
N PHE A 105 -9.30 14.51 -14.65
CA PHE A 105 -9.16 15.85 -15.19
C PHE A 105 -8.41 16.75 -14.21
N ARG A 106 -7.48 17.53 -14.74
CA ARG A 106 -6.88 18.65 -14.05
C ARG A 106 -7.38 19.92 -14.74
N LEU A 107 -8.01 20.80 -13.98
CA LEU A 107 -8.31 22.14 -14.46
C LEU A 107 -7.01 22.93 -14.47
N THR A 108 -6.58 23.34 -15.63
CA THR A 108 -5.60 24.39 -15.82
C THR A 108 -6.29 25.74 -15.72
N ASP A 109 -5.55 26.74 -15.36
CA ASP A 109 -5.99 28.05 -14.94
C ASP A 109 -7.12 28.66 -15.81
N VAL A 110 -7.90 29.53 -15.22
CA VAL A 110 -9.03 30.25 -15.86
C VAL A 110 -8.54 31.49 -16.57
N GLY A 111 -7.23 31.78 -16.53
CA GLY A 111 -6.62 33.00 -17.06
C GLY A 111 -6.73 34.21 -16.11
N ASP A 112 -5.94 35.23 -16.38
CA ASP A 112 -5.90 36.45 -15.55
C ASP A 112 -7.22 37.24 -15.61
N LEU A 113 -7.67 37.66 -14.41
CA LEU A 113 -8.82 38.58 -14.32
C LEU A 113 -8.43 39.94 -14.91
N GLN A 114 -9.13 40.35 -15.96
CA GLN A 114 -8.92 41.63 -16.59
C GLN A 114 -9.84 42.70 -16.00
N PRO A 115 -9.36 43.95 -15.78
CA PRO A 115 -10.23 45.03 -15.35
C PRO A 115 -11.27 45.33 -16.44
N VAL A 116 -12.54 45.30 -16.06
CA VAL A 116 -13.65 45.61 -16.95
C VAL A 116 -14.00 47.09 -16.78
N ALA A 117 -14.01 47.84 -17.90
CA ALA A 117 -14.49 49.21 -17.90
C ALA A 117 -16.00 49.23 -17.61
N PRO A 118 -16.58 50.36 -17.12
CA PRO A 118 -18.01 50.41 -16.78
C PRO A 118 -18.97 50.00 -17.90
N ASP A 119 -18.54 50.17 -19.16
CA ASP A 119 -19.28 49.78 -20.37
C ASP A 119 -18.61 48.61 -21.11
N GLY A 120 -17.69 47.89 -20.45
CA GLY A 120 -16.86 46.83 -21.06
C GLY A 120 -17.53 45.47 -21.02
N GLU A 121 -17.28 44.69 -22.05
CA GLU A 121 -17.69 43.29 -22.16
C GLU A 121 -16.79 42.38 -21.29
N ILE A 122 -17.41 41.48 -20.50
CA ILE A 122 -16.69 40.45 -19.75
C ILE A 122 -16.30 39.35 -20.76
N LYS A 123 -15.00 39.09 -20.88
CA LYS A 123 -14.49 38.03 -21.75
C LYS A 123 -14.61 36.66 -21.06
N ASP A 124 -15.03 35.65 -21.81
CA ASP A 124 -15.08 34.29 -21.36
C ASP A 124 -13.67 33.75 -21.15
N GLY A 125 -13.42 33.15 -19.98
CA GLY A 125 -12.18 32.40 -19.70
C GLY A 125 -12.20 31.04 -20.39
N ALA A 126 -11.12 30.67 -21.07
CA ALA A 126 -10.97 29.33 -21.62
C ALA A 126 -10.44 28.37 -20.53
N ILE A 127 -11.26 27.41 -20.13
CA ILE A 127 -10.84 26.31 -19.24
C ILE A 127 -10.25 25.19 -20.11
N VAL A 128 -8.97 24.91 -19.95
CA VAL A 128 -8.32 23.77 -20.62
C VAL A 128 -8.32 22.58 -19.67
N GLU A 129 -8.95 21.49 -20.07
CA GLU A 129 -8.98 20.24 -19.34
C GLU A 129 -7.86 19.33 -19.84
N GLU A 130 -6.99 18.92 -18.93
CA GLU A 130 -6.00 17.86 -19.18
C GLU A 130 -6.46 16.57 -18.53
N ALA A 131 -6.56 15.50 -19.30
CA ALA A 131 -6.99 14.18 -18.83
C ALA A 131 -5.80 13.23 -18.65
N ALA A 132 -5.60 12.72 -17.45
CA ALA A 132 -4.64 11.67 -17.16
C ALA A 132 -5.37 10.35 -16.89
N LYS A 133 -4.95 9.27 -17.55
CA LYS A 133 -5.56 7.94 -17.40
C LYS A 133 -5.07 7.23 -16.16
N ASN A 134 -6.01 6.72 -15.38
CA ASN A 134 -5.77 5.90 -14.20
C ASN A 134 -6.49 4.56 -14.34
N GLN A 135 -5.86 3.49 -13.87
CA GLN A 135 -6.44 2.14 -13.90
C GLN A 135 -6.01 1.35 -12.66
N ILE A 136 -6.94 0.55 -12.11
CA ILE A 136 -6.64 -0.41 -11.04
C ILE A 136 -6.06 -1.67 -11.64
N ASP A 137 -5.06 -2.25 -10.97
CA ASP A 137 -4.53 -3.56 -11.29
C ASP A 137 -4.56 -4.48 -10.07
N THR A 138 -4.68 -5.80 -10.30
CA THR A 138 -4.78 -6.80 -9.24
C THR A 138 -3.48 -7.55 -9.07
N PHE A 139 -2.92 -7.52 -7.87
CA PHE A 139 -1.73 -8.29 -7.48
C PHE A 139 -2.12 -9.39 -6.51
N ALA A 140 -1.94 -10.63 -6.88
CA ALA A 140 -2.30 -11.78 -6.04
C ALA A 140 -1.20 -12.84 -6.00
N LYS A 141 -1.11 -13.52 -4.86
CA LYS A 141 -0.25 -14.71 -4.69
C LYS A 141 -0.97 -15.74 -3.84
N LYS A 142 -1.02 -16.98 -4.33
CA LYS A 142 -1.62 -18.10 -3.61
C LYS A 142 -0.56 -18.81 -2.78
N PHE A 143 -0.91 -19.21 -1.56
CA PHE A 143 -0.13 -20.17 -0.78
C PHE A 143 -1.02 -21.32 -0.33
N CYS A 144 -0.40 -22.48 -0.08
CA CYS A 144 -1.11 -23.67 0.34
C CYS A 144 -0.48 -24.23 1.63
N LEU A 145 -1.32 -24.71 2.52
CA LEU A 145 -0.89 -25.45 3.69
C LEU A 145 -0.45 -26.87 3.27
N THR A 146 0.76 -27.26 3.63
CA THR A 146 1.28 -28.59 3.29
C THR A 146 0.93 -29.60 4.36
N ARG A 147 0.77 -30.87 3.97
CA ARG A 147 0.55 -32.00 4.89
C ARG A 147 1.62 -32.08 5.98
N LYS A 148 2.88 -31.81 5.66
CA LYS A 148 3.99 -31.82 6.61
C LYS A 148 3.82 -30.78 7.72
N MET A 149 3.35 -29.59 7.39
CA MET A 149 3.06 -28.52 8.37
C MET A 149 1.94 -28.94 9.32
N ILE A 150 0.94 -29.67 8.82
CA ILE A 150 -0.19 -30.15 9.62
C ILE A 150 0.25 -31.23 10.60
N ILE A 151 0.97 -32.27 10.11
CA ILE A 151 1.40 -33.40 10.93
C ILE A 151 2.37 -32.96 12.01
N ASN A 152 3.29 -32.05 11.70
CA ASN A 152 4.27 -31.53 12.65
C ASN A 152 3.69 -30.47 13.59
N ASP A 153 2.40 -30.16 13.48
CA ASP A 153 1.73 -29.08 14.24
C ASP A 153 2.47 -27.74 14.15
N ASP A 154 3.02 -27.43 12.97
CA ASP A 154 3.86 -26.26 12.75
C ASP A 154 3.00 -25.05 12.38
N LEU A 155 2.20 -24.58 13.33
CA LEU A 155 1.42 -23.33 13.18
C LEU A 155 2.34 -22.13 12.97
N GLY A 156 3.52 -22.14 13.59
CA GLY A 156 4.50 -21.08 13.42
C GLY A 156 5.01 -20.94 11.99
N ALA A 157 5.31 -22.05 11.31
CA ALA A 157 5.68 -22.04 9.89
C ALA A 157 4.52 -21.59 9.00
N PHE A 158 3.29 -22.04 9.29
CA PHE A 158 2.09 -21.59 8.58
C PHE A 158 1.91 -20.06 8.69
N LEU A 159 2.05 -19.50 9.88
CA LEU A 159 1.83 -18.05 10.11
C LEU A 159 2.94 -17.16 9.54
N LYS A 160 4.14 -17.68 9.33
CA LYS A 160 5.23 -16.92 8.66
C LYS A 160 4.89 -16.52 7.24
N VAL A 161 4.09 -17.32 6.52
CA VAL A 161 3.73 -17.03 5.13
C VAL A 161 2.79 -15.82 5.01
N PRO A 162 1.65 -15.74 5.73
CA PRO A 162 0.81 -14.53 5.73
C PRO A 162 1.57 -13.27 6.17
N VAL A 163 2.43 -13.37 7.18
CA VAL A 163 3.29 -12.26 7.63
C VAL A 163 4.20 -11.78 6.51
N ALA A 164 4.90 -12.69 5.85
CA ALA A 164 5.77 -12.34 4.71
C ALA A 164 4.97 -11.75 3.53
N MET A 165 3.74 -12.23 3.30
CA MET A 165 2.85 -11.70 2.27
C MET A 165 2.38 -10.27 2.61
N GLY A 166 1.99 -9.99 3.86
CA GLY A 166 1.60 -8.66 4.32
C GLY A 166 2.73 -7.65 4.14
N ASN A 167 3.94 -8.00 4.59
CA ASN A 167 5.13 -7.17 4.40
C ASN A 167 5.44 -6.92 2.91
N ARG A 168 5.26 -7.93 2.06
CA ARG A 168 5.45 -7.82 0.61
C ARG A 168 4.41 -6.92 -0.04
N ALA A 169 3.14 -7.03 0.39
CA ALA A 169 2.06 -6.20 -0.13
C ALA A 169 2.29 -4.72 0.17
N ALA A 170 2.70 -4.38 1.38
CA ALA A 170 3.04 -3.00 1.74
C ALA A 170 4.23 -2.47 0.92
N ARG A 171 5.30 -3.24 0.78
CA ARG A 171 6.47 -2.87 -0.02
C ARG A 171 6.18 -2.77 -1.51
N LEU A 172 5.18 -3.50 -2.02
CA LEU A 172 4.79 -3.44 -3.43
C LEU A 172 4.31 -2.04 -3.82
N ILE A 173 3.61 -1.33 -2.93
CA ILE A 173 3.14 0.04 -3.16
C ILE A 173 4.34 0.96 -3.39
N ASP A 174 5.33 0.92 -2.52
CA ASP A 174 6.57 1.70 -2.69
C ASP A 174 7.33 1.30 -3.96
N GLN A 175 7.42 0.01 -4.23
CA GLN A 175 8.10 -0.50 -5.43
C GLN A 175 7.44 0.00 -6.72
N LEU A 176 6.12 0.00 -6.80
CA LEU A 176 5.37 0.49 -7.96
C LEU A 176 5.57 2.00 -8.12
N PHE A 177 5.45 2.76 -7.03
CA PHE A 177 5.66 4.21 -7.05
C PHE A 177 7.07 4.58 -7.52
N PHE A 178 8.10 4.06 -6.87
CA PHE A 178 9.48 4.38 -7.24
C PHE A 178 9.87 3.85 -8.62
N SER A 179 9.37 2.68 -9.02
CA SER A 179 9.57 2.15 -10.37
C SER A 179 8.96 3.08 -11.43
N ARG A 180 7.78 3.65 -11.16
CA ARG A 180 7.14 4.62 -12.05
C ARG A 180 7.92 5.94 -12.09
N LEU A 181 8.28 6.47 -10.93
CA LEU A 181 9.03 7.72 -10.81
C LEU A 181 10.39 7.65 -11.53
N LEU A 182 11.15 6.56 -11.29
CA LEU A 182 12.50 6.39 -11.89
C LEU A 182 12.48 6.08 -13.39
N LYS A 183 11.35 5.56 -13.93
CA LYS A 183 11.17 5.41 -15.38
C LYS A 183 11.01 6.75 -16.10
N ASN A 184 10.84 7.84 -15.36
CA ASN A 184 10.63 9.17 -15.89
C ASN A 184 9.56 9.21 -16.99
N PRO A 185 8.30 8.86 -16.69
CA PRO A 185 7.26 8.67 -17.69
C PRO A 185 6.96 9.97 -18.43
N THR A 186 6.60 9.84 -19.70
CA THR A 186 6.12 10.96 -20.52
C THR A 186 4.83 11.52 -19.94
N GLN A 187 4.74 12.83 -19.84
CA GLN A 187 3.57 13.57 -19.39
C GLN A 187 2.64 13.92 -20.55
N LEU A 188 1.53 14.60 -20.27
CA LEU A 188 0.52 14.99 -21.25
C LEU A 188 1.07 15.96 -22.32
N ASP A 189 2.05 16.78 -21.97
CA ASP A 189 2.75 17.71 -22.86
C ASP A 189 3.77 17.03 -23.80
N GLY A 190 3.85 15.69 -23.78
CA GLY A 190 4.77 14.89 -24.58
C GLY A 190 6.22 14.87 -24.09
N ASN A 191 6.54 15.56 -22.98
CA ASN A 191 7.86 15.54 -22.37
C ASN A 191 7.91 14.59 -21.18
N ALA A 192 9.10 14.12 -20.81
CA ALA A 192 9.29 13.31 -19.62
C ALA A 192 9.02 14.12 -18.34
N LEU A 193 8.60 13.45 -17.24
CA LEU A 193 8.31 14.09 -15.95
C LEU A 193 9.47 15.00 -15.49
N PHE A 194 10.69 14.48 -15.50
CA PHE A 194 11.90 15.28 -15.26
C PHE A 194 12.52 15.69 -16.59
N HIS A 195 12.32 16.94 -16.96
CA HIS A 195 12.78 17.47 -18.24
C HIS A 195 13.18 18.94 -18.12
N ALA A 196 14.11 19.38 -18.96
CA ALA A 196 14.62 20.75 -18.93
C ALA A 196 13.52 21.80 -19.20
N LYS A 197 12.52 21.47 -20.02
CA LYS A 197 11.36 22.36 -20.28
C LYS A 197 10.53 22.59 -19.00
N HIS A 198 10.44 21.59 -18.12
CA HIS A 198 9.74 21.71 -16.84
C HIS A 198 10.58 22.43 -15.79
N LYS A 199 11.82 22.80 -16.08
CA LYS A 199 12.76 23.44 -15.12
C LYS A 199 12.88 22.69 -13.78
N ASN A 200 12.67 21.37 -13.78
CA ASN A 200 12.61 20.51 -12.59
C ASN A 200 13.76 19.48 -12.53
N ILE A 201 14.81 19.69 -13.31
CA ILE A 201 15.99 18.82 -13.33
C ILE A 201 17.27 19.63 -13.19
N LEU A 202 18.16 19.18 -12.33
CA LEU A 202 19.53 19.68 -12.20
C LEU A 202 20.49 18.57 -12.58
N THR A 203 21.32 18.80 -13.60
CA THR A 203 22.28 17.80 -14.11
C THR A 203 23.72 18.38 -14.18
N GLY A 204 24.70 17.48 -14.31
CA GLY A 204 26.10 17.85 -14.46
C GLY A 204 26.90 17.77 -13.15
N ALA A 205 28.11 18.29 -13.15
CA ALA A 205 29.09 18.14 -12.07
C ALA A 205 28.62 18.70 -10.70
N ASN A 206 27.72 19.69 -10.71
CA ASN A 206 27.22 20.36 -9.51
C ASN A 206 25.81 19.83 -9.07
N SER A 207 25.37 18.67 -9.59
CA SER A 207 24.10 18.07 -9.23
C SER A 207 24.19 17.09 -8.06
N ALA A 208 25.40 16.71 -7.63
CA ALA A 208 25.59 15.88 -6.44
C ALA A 208 25.01 16.58 -5.21
N LEU A 209 24.42 15.81 -4.27
CA LEU A 209 23.80 16.35 -3.07
C LEU A 209 24.83 17.13 -2.23
N SER A 210 24.60 18.41 -2.07
CA SER A 210 25.39 19.36 -1.30
C SER A 210 24.51 20.54 -0.86
N ALA A 211 24.98 21.38 0.05
CA ALA A 211 24.25 22.58 0.45
C ALA A 211 23.92 23.49 -0.74
N ASP A 212 24.85 23.65 -1.67
CA ASP A 212 24.66 24.52 -2.84
C ASP A 212 23.70 23.93 -3.87
N SER A 213 23.76 22.61 -4.12
CA SER A 213 22.82 21.95 -5.01
C SER A 213 21.39 21.92 -4.41
N LEU A 214 21.29 21.77 -3.08
CA LEU A 214 20.00 21.82 -2.39
C LEU A 214 19.37 23.22 -2.47
N LYS A 215 20.15 24.30 -2.24
CA LYS A 215 19.70 25.68 -2.44
C LYS A 215 19.18 25.90 -3.86
N LYS A 216 19.92 25.43 -4.86
CA LYS A 216 19.49 25.52 -6.27
C LYS A 216 18.21 24.74 -6.53
N ALA A 217 18.08 23.55 -5.95
CA ALA A 217 16.85 22.76 -6.09
C ALA A 217 15.63 23.46 -5.48
N VAL A 218 15.79 24.06 -4.29
CA VAL A 218 14.73 24.87 -3.65
C VAL A 218 14.39 26.08 -4.51
N GLN A 219 15.39 26.78 -5.06
CA GLN A 219 15.17 27.89 -5.97
C GLN A 219 14.38 27.47 -7.21
N LEU A 220 14.75 26.35 -7.86
CA LEU A 220 14.00 25.82 -8.99
C LEU A 220 12.55 25.48 -8.65
N TYR A 221 12.28 25.10 -7.40
CA TYR A 221 10.90 24.87 -6.92
C TYR A 221 10.11 26.16 -6.79
N LEU A 222 10.72 27.21 -6.23
CA LEU A 222 10.10 28.51 -6.04
C LEU A 222 9.90 29.26 -7.37
N ASP A 223 10.79 29.03 -8.34
CA ASP A 223 10.73 29.62 -9.69
C ASP A 223 9.74 28.89 -10.64
N GLN A 224 8.98 27.90 -10.10
CA GLN A 224 7.93 27.25 -10.90
C GLN A 224 6.80 28.22 -11.19
N VAL A 225 6.35 28.21 -12.42
CA VAL A 225 5.25 29.04 -12.91
C VAL A 225 4.14 28.15 -13.50
N ASP A 226 2.94 28.66 -13.50
CA ASP A 226 1.80 28.06 -14.18
C ASP A 226 1.83 28.29 -15.71
N ALA A 227 0.73 27.94 -16.40
CA ALA A 227 0.59 28.12 -17.85
C ALA A 227 0.62 29.60 -18.27
N ASP A 228 0.21 30.50 -17.38
CA ASP A 228 0.13 31.94 -17.59
C ASP A 228 1.37 32.70 -17.08
N ASN A 229 2.48 31.96 -16.78
CA ASN A 229 3.72 32.47 -16.20
C ASN A 229 3.57 33.13 -14.83
N GLN A 230 2.53 32.81 -14.06
CA GLN A 230 2.39 33.29 -12.70
C GLN A 230 3.11 32.33 -11.72
N PRO A 231 3.79 32.83 -10.68
CA PRO A 231 4.52 32.00 -9.73
C PRO A 231 3.55 31.13 -8.91
N ILE A 232 3.77 29.81 -8.89
CA ILE A 232 2.95 28.85 -8.13
C ILE A 232 3.30 28.89 -6.64
N SER A 233 4.50 29.36 -6.27
CA SER A 233 4.99 29.49 -4.89
C SER A 233 4.91 28.20 -4.07
N VAL A 234 5.34 27.07 -4.66
CA VAL A 234 5.35 25.75 -4.00
C VAL A 234 6.64 25.57 -3.21
N GLU A 235 6.52 25.28 -1.93
CA GLU A 235 7.67 24.94 -1.09
C GLU A 235 7.92 23.43 -1.04
N PRO A 236 9.18 22.96 -1.18
CA PRO A 236 9.51 21.55 -1.06
C PRO A 236 9.34 21.07 0.39
N ARG A 237 8.69 19.91 0.59
CA ARG A 237 8.44 19.31 1.92
C ARG A 237 9.27 18.07 2.19
N TYR A 238 9.64 17.34 1.17
CA TYR A 238 10.29 16.05 1.30
C TYR A 238 11.56 15.99 0.46
N LEU A 239 12.64 15.54 1.07
CA LEU A 239 13.89 15.22 0.39
C LEU A 239 14.02 13.70 0.23
N LEU A 240 13.96 13.20 -1.01
CA LEU A 240 14.09 11.78 -1.33
C LEU A 240 15.52 11.49 -1.75
N VAL A 241 16.18 10.64 -0.99
CA VAL A 241 17.58 10.26 -1.28
C VAL A 241 17.75 8.73 -1.22
N PRO A 242 18.69 8.17 -1.99
CA PRO A 242 19.12 6.80 -1.82
C PRO A 242 19.70 6.59 -0.41
N THR A 243 19.64 5.33 0.08
CA THR A 243 20.16 4.95 1.42
C THR A 243 21.62 5.38 1.63
N ALA A 244 22.43 5.37 0.59
CA ALA A 244 23.84 5.79 0.65
C ALA A 244 24.03 7.27 1.02
N LEU A 245 23.05 8.13 0.69
CA LEU A 245 23.12 9.57 0.96
C LEU A 245 22.33 9.96 2.21
N LYS A 246 21.80 9.01 2.97
CA LYS A 246 20.93 9.28 4.14
C LYS A 246 21.60 10.19 5.17
N HIS A 247 22.83 9.89 5.55
CA HIS A 247 23.55 10.68 6.56
C HIS A 247 23.84 12.10 6.09
N LEU A 248 24.31 12.24 4.85
CA LEU A 248 24.53 13.56 4.24
C LEU A 248 23.22 14.38 4.16
N ALA A 249 22.10 13.73 3.83
CA ALA A 249 20.81 14.41 3.79
C ALA A 249 20.39 14.93 5.18
N ILE A 250 20.63 14.16 6.25
CA ILE A 250 20.33 14.57 7.64
C ILE A 250 21.21 15.75 8.07
N GLU A 251 22.46 15.81 7.61
CA GLU A 251 23.37 16.93 7.92
C GLU A 251 22.98 18.22 7.19
N LEU A 252 22.27 18.12 6.07
CA LEU A 252 21.89 19.26 5.24
C LEU A 252 20.47 19.79 5.52
N THR A 253 19.64 19.06 6.28
CA THR A 253 18.26 19.42 6.60
C THR A 253 18.04 19.61 8.09
#